data_c097ddc6ea2fb5f7f6ab8cfbd6344da2
#
_entry.id   c097ddc6ea2fb5f7f6ab8cfbd6344da2
#
_cell.length_a   1.000
_cell.length_b   1.000
_cell.length_c   1.000
_cell.angle_alpha   90.00
_cell.angle_beta   90.00
_cell.angle_gamma   90.00
#
_symmetry.space_group_name_H-M   'P 1'
#
loop_
_entity.id
_entity.type
_entity.pdbx_description
1 polymer ?
#
loop_
_entity_poly.entity_id
_entity_poly.type
_entity_poly.pdbx_seq_one_letter_code
_entity_poly.pdbx_strand_id
1 'polypeptide(L)' 'MFEKVRSIVSEQLSIDDIDTITLETSLTEDLEADSLDAVEVIMALEDEFGIEIPDEEAENFKTMGDICRFIENNK' A
#
# COMPACT_ATOMS: atom_id res chain seq x y z
N MET A 1 -5.02 -4.81 -10.58
CA MET A 1 -3.92 -4.55 -9.65
C MET A 1 -4.24 -3.49 -8.60
N PHE A 2 -4.58 -2.29 -9.03
CA PHE A 2 -4.88 -1.20 -8.09
C PHE A 2 -6.02 -1.54 -7.13
N GLU A 3 -7.08 -2.12 -7.63
CA GLU A 3 -8.23 -2.46 -6.79
C GLU A 3 -7.85 -3.40 -5.65
N LYS A 4 -6.99 -4.36 -5.94
CA LYS A 4 -6.55 -5.30 -4.93
C LYS A 4 -5.67 -4.62 -3.88
N VAL A 5 -4.75 -3.78 -4.33
CA VAL A 5 -3.90 -3.01 -3.43
C VAL A 5 -4.75 -2.08 -2.55
N ARG A 6 -5.71 -1.39 -3.16
CA ARG A 6 -6.60 -0.50 -2.45
C ARG A 6 -7.39 -1.24 -1.36
N SER A 7 -7.88 -2.41 -1.71
CA SER A 7 -8.64 -3.23 -0.76
C SER A 7 -7.78 -3.63 0.43
N ILE A 8 -6.55 -4.06 0.17
CA ILE A 8 -5.63 -4.46 1.24
C ILE A 8 -5.30 -3.28 2.15
N VAL A 9 -5.00 -2.14 1.55
CA VAL A 9 -4.67 -0.94 2.32
C VAL A 9 -5.85 -0.51 3.17
N SER A 10 -7.05 -0.51 2.60
CA SER A 10 -8.24 -0.10 3.35
C SER A 10 -8.53 -1.03 4.52
N GLU A 11 -8.30 -2.32 4.36
CA GLU A 11 -8.50 -3.27 5.44
C GLU A 11 -7.50 -3.05 6.57
N GLN A 12 -6.23 -2.85 6.22
CA GLN A 12 -5.19 -2.68 7.23
C GLN A 12 -5.34 -1.37 7.99
N LEU A 13 -5.81 -0.33 7.32
CA LEU A 13 -5.95 0.98 7.93
C LEU A 13 -7.38 1.27 8.41
N SER A 14 -8.27 0.30 8.26
CA SER A 14 -9.68 0.43 8.66
C SER A 14 -10.37 1.63 8.00
N ILE A 15 -10.17 1.79 6.71
CA ILE A 15 -10.77 2.87 5.94
C ILE A 15 -12.12 2.43 5.40
N ASP A 16 -13.17 3.15 5.77
CA ASP A 16 -14.52 2.81 5.35
C ASP A 16 -14.82 3.24 3.91
N ASP A 17 -14.28 4.37 3.50
CA ASP A 17 -14.60 4.94 2.20
C ASP A 17 -13.44 4.69 1.22
N ILE A 18 -13.41 3.49 0.66
CA ILE A 18 -12.32 3.09 -0.23
C ILE A 18 -12.32 3.86 -1.55
N ASP A 19 -13.46 4.43 -1.92
CA ASP A 19 -13.56 5.18 -3.17
C ASP A 19 -12.74 6.47 -3.16
N THR A 20 -12.37 6.96 -1.98
CA THR A 20 -11.52 8.13 -1.88
C THR A 20 -10.06 7.81 -2.13
N ILE A 21 -9.70 6.55 -2.15
CA ILE A 21 -8.32 6.12 -2.36
C ILE A 21 -8.03 6.03 -3.86
N THR A 22 -7.06 6.80 -4.32
CA THR A 22 -6.66 6.82 -5.74
C THR A 22 -5.17 6.52 -5.85
N LEU A 23 -4.68 6.46 -7.07
CA LEU A 23 -3.24 6.24 -7.30
C LEU A 23 -2.39 7.38 -6.73
N GLU A 24 -2.96 8.57 -6.61
CA GLU A 24 -2.26 9.73 -6.09
C GLU A 24 -2.37 9.86 -4.57
N THR A 25 -3.20 9.04 -3.93
CA THR A 25 -3.41 9.11 -2.49
C THR A 25 -2.11 8.77 -1.74
N SER A 26 -1.71 9.65 -0.84
CA SER A 26 -0.53 9.44 -0.01
C SER A 26 -0.90 8.64 1.23
N LEU A 27 -0.14 7.58 1.51
CA LEU A 27 -0.39 6.75 2.69
C LEU A 27 -0.19 7.53 3.99
N THR A 28 0.84 8.37 4.04
CA THR A 28 1.17 9.08 5.26
C THR A 28 0.39 10.37 5.44
N GLU A 29 0.11 11.08 4.36
CA GLU A 29 -0.57 12.37 4.43
C GLU A 29 -2.08 12.26 4.33
N ASP A 30 -2.56 11.51 3.35
CA ASP A 30 -4.00 11.42 3.11
C ASP A 30 -4.67 10.39 4.00
N LEU A 31 -3.99 9.28 4.27
CA LEU A 31 -4.54 8.19 5.06
C LEU A 31 -4.02 8.18 6.49
N GLU A 32 -3.10 9.08 6.80
CA GLU A 32 -2.53 9.24 8.14
C GLU A 32 -1.93 7.96 8.72
N ALA A 33 -1.37 7.13 7.85
CA ALA A 33 -0.71 5.91 8.29
C ALA A 33 0.62 6.23 8.95
N ASP A 34 0.85 5.65 10.14
CA ASP A 34 2.13 5.80 10.79
C ASP A 34 3.07 4.66 10.38
N SER A 35 4.25 4.58 11.01
CA SER A 35 5.25 3.58 10.66
C SER A 35 4.74 2.15 10.83
N LEU A 36 3.99 1.89 11.90
CA LEU A 36 3.45 0.57 12.15
C LEU A 36 2.39 0.20 11.14
N ASP A 37 1.53 1.16 10.81
CA ASP A 37 0.50 0.93 9.81
C ASP A 37 1.13 0.62 8.45
N ALA A 38 2.17 1.34 8.10
CA ALA A 38 2.87 1.11 6.84
C ALA A 38 3.49 -0.28 6.80
N VAL A 39 4.08 -0.73 7.91
CA VAL A 39 4.67 -2.06 7.99
C VAL A 39 3.59 -3.13 7.81
N GLU A 40 2.45 -2.96 8.46
CA GLU A 40 1.36 -3.92 8.35
C GLU A 40 0.82 -4.00 6.92
N VAL A 41 0.70 -2.86 6.25
CA VAL A 41 0.27 -2.82 4.86
C VAL A 41 1.27 -3.57 3.97
N ILE A 42 2.56 -3.32 4.17
CA ILE A 42 3.61 -3.95 3.39
C ILE A 42 3.58 -5.47 3.58
N MET A 43 3.44 -5.93 4.81
CA MET A 43 3.39 -7.35 5.10
C MET A 43 2.18 -8.02 4.45
N ALA A 44 1.04 -7.35 4.49
CA ALA A 44 -0.17 -7.87 3.86
C ALA A 44 0.00 -7.97 2.34
N LEU A 45 0.66 -6.99 1.74
CA LEU A 45 0.92 -7.02 0.30
C LEU A 45 1.88 -8.14 -0.08
N GLU A 46 2.90 -8.37 0.72
CA GLU A 46 3.83 -9.46 0.49
C GLU A 46 3.12 -10.82 0.50
N ASP A 47 2.24 -11.01 1.47
CA ASP A 47 1.46 -12.25 1.57
C ASP A 47 0.52 -12.42 0.40
N GLU A 48 -0.17 -11.35 0.01
CA GLU A 48 -1.19 -11.44 -1.04
C GLU A 48 -0.58 -11.72 -2.40
N PHE A 49 0.53 -11.08 -2.71
CA PHE A 49 1.14 -11.18 -4.03
C PHE A 49 2.32 -12.16 -4.09
N GLY A 50 2.73 -12.69 -2.95
CA GLY A 50 3.83 -13.64 -2.89
C GLY A 50 5.17 -13.06 -3.31
N ILE A 51 5.42 -11.81 -2.95
CA ILE A 51 6.66 -11.11 -3.28
C ILE A 51 7.32 -10.59 -2.02
N GLU A 52 8.59 -10.21 -2.14
CA GLU A 52 9.31 -9.57 -1.05
C GLU A 52 9.43 -8.08 -1.33
N ILE A 53 9.17 -7.27 -0.32
CA ILE A 53 9.32 -5.82 -0.44
C ILE A 53 10.40 -5.40 0.54
N PRO A 54 11.61 -5.07 0.06
CA PRO A 54 12.69 -4.63 0.94
C PRO A 54 12.33 -3.32 1.65
N ASP A 55 12.85 -3.14 2.85
CA ASP A 55 12.59 -1.91 3.62
C ASP A 55 12.95 -0.66 2.84
N GLU A 56 14.02 -0.72 2.05
CA GLU A 56 14.44 0.42 1.24
C GLU A 56 13.37 0.83 0.24
N GLU A 57 12.71 -0.14 -0.37
CA GLU A 57 11.65 0.15 -1.31
C GLU A 57 10.41 0.65 -0.59
N ALA A 58 10.10 0.05 0.57
CA ALA A 58 8.95 0.47 1.35
C ALA A 58 9.06 1.94 1.76
N GLU A 59 10.26 2.39 2.09
CA GLU A 59 10.49 3.77 2.47
C GLU A 59 10.21 4.74 1.32
N ASN A 60 10.32 4.27 0.09
CA ASN A 60 10.09 5.11 -1.09
C ASN A 60 8.63 5.15 -1.51
N PHE A 61 7.78 4.36 -0.89
CA PHE A 61 6.35 4.34 -1.22
C PHE A 61 5.66 5.54 -0.60
N LYS A 62 5.37 6.52 -1.43
CA LYS A 62 4.67 7.73 -0.97
C LYS A 62 3.19 7.68 -1.32
N THR A 63 2.86 7.09 -2.45
CA THR A 63 1.48 7.04 -2.93
C THR A 63 1.09 5.61 -3.27
N MET A 64 -0.20 5.41 -3.48
CA MET A 64 -0.73 4.11 -3.92
C MET A 64 -0.13 3.70 -5.26
N GLY A 65 0.11 4.68 -6.14
CA GLY A 65 0.71 4.41 -7.43
C GLY A 65 2.10 3.82 -7.34
N ASP A 66 2.89 4.30 -6.37
CA ASP A 66 4.24 3.77 -6.16
C ASP A 66 4.19 2.29 -5.77
N ILE A 67 3.26 1.94 -4.91
CA ILE A 67 3.08 0.56 -4.47
C ILE A 67 2.67 -0.32 -5.66
N CYS A 68 1.69 0.13 -6.42
CA CYS A 68 1.21 -0.64 -7.56
C CYS A 68 2.32 -0.86 -8.58
N ARG A 69 3.10 0.17 -8.85
CA ARG A 69 4.19 0.07 -9.82
C ARG A 69 5.23 -0.94 -9.38
N PHE A 70 5.58 -0.91 -8.10
CA PHE A 70 6.56 -1.87 -7.57
C PHE A 70 6.05 -3.30 -7.72
N ILE A 71 4.80 -3.54 -7.35
CA ILE A 71 4.23 -4.88 -7.42
C ILE A 71 4.17 -5.37 -8.87
N GLU A 72 3.75 -4.52 -9.79
CA GLU A 72 3.69 -4.89 -11.20
C GLU A 72 5.05 -5.27 -11.76
N ASN A 73 6.10 -4.61 -11.32
CA ASN A 73 7.46 -4.88 -11.78
C ASN A 73 8.06 -6.13 -11.15
N ASN A 74 7.46 -6.64 -10.08
CA ASN A 74 8.02 -7.76 -9.33
C ASN A 74 7.13 -9.01 -9.30
N LYS A 75 6.07 -9.01 -10.06
CA LYS A 75 5.18 -10.17 -10.15
C LYS A 75 5.81 -11.29 -10.93
#